data_8c2bdbbbac2539613363bd98e652ea59
#
_entry.id   8c2bdbbbac2539613363bd98e652ea59
#
_cell.length_a   1.000
_cell.length_b   1.000
_cell.length_c   1.000
_cell.angle_alpha   90.00
_cell.angle_beta   90.00
_cell.angle_gamma   90.00
#
_symmetry.space_group_name_H-M   'P 1'
#
loop_
_entity.id
_entity.type
_entity.pdbx_description
1 polymer ?
#
loop_
_entity_poly.entity_id
_entity_poly.type
_entity_poly.pdbx_seq_one_letter_code
_entity_poly.pdbx_strand_id
1 'polypeptide(L)'
;LTAATLFVSAIIGSMASYILAKYTFKGKSFVYILFLAGMMIPIQTVIIPLAFTFGKLGIVDNFPVLVLLYSAFCLSMTVFIVTGYMKGLPDELEEAAVMDGAGHGIVFFRIILPLSMPAIASASIFNFVSAWNNLLFPLVFISKDSMKTISIGLLSFFGAYTSDYGAVMAAIGVSIIPPIIM
;
A
#
# COMPACT_ATOMS: atom_id res chain seq x y z
N LEU A 1 -7.45 -1.72 8.81
CA LEU A 1 -7.25 -1.81 7.37
C LEU A 1 -5.88 -1.24 6.99
N THR A 2 -5.64 0.06 7.15
CA THR A 2 -4.43 0.76 6.69
C THR A 2 -3.13 0.11 7.19
N ALA A 3 -3.01 -0.18 8.50
CA ALA A 3 -1.81 -0.83 9.04
C ALA A 3 -1.51 -2.20 8.39
N ALA A 4 -2.54 -3.03 8.18
CA ALA A 4 -2.38 -4.31 7.50
C ALA A 4 -1.96 -4.14 6.03
N THR A 5 -2.56 -3.15 5.33
CA THR A 5 -2.18 -2.78 3.97
C THR A 5 -0.71 -2.36 3.87
N LEU A 6 -0.26 -1.49 4.78
CA LEU A 6 1.13 -1.04 4.82
C LEU A 6 2.10 -2.19 5.07
N PHE A 7 1.77 -3.06 6.01
CA PHE A 7 2.60 -4.22 6.31
C PHE A 7 2.75 -5.15 5.10
N VAL A 8 1.64 -5.49 4.45
CA VAL A 8 1.64 -6.36 3.26
C VAL A 8 2.40 -5.70 2.10
N SER A 9 2.12 -4.43 1.80
CA SER A 9 2.78 -3.71 0.72
C SER A 9 4.28 -3.48 0.98
N ALA A 10 4.67 -3.24 2.23
CA ALA A 10 6.08 -3.08 2.61
C ALA A 10 6.85 -4.39 2.41
N ILE A 11 6.34 -5.52 2.89
CA ILE A 11 7.02 -6.82 2.76
C ILE A 11 7.10 -7.23 1.29
N ILE A 12 5.95 -7.33 0.60
CA ILE A 12 5.90 -7.80 -0.79
C ILE A 12 6.64 -6.83 -1.71
N GLY A 13 6.42 -5.52 -1.51
CA GLY A 13 7.07 -4.49 -2.30
C GLY A 13 8.59 -4.46 -2.12
N SER A 14 9.10 -4.64 -0.89
CA SER A 14 10.54 -4.71 -0.64
C SER A 14 11.19 -5.95 -1.25
N MET A 15 10.51 -7.12 -1.19
CA MET A 15 11.00 -8.34 -1.84
C MET A 15 11.07 -8.17 -3.36
N ALA A 16 10.02 -7.60 -3.97
CA ALA A 16 10.02 -7.30 -5.40
C ALA A 16 11.10 -6.27 -5.76
N SER A 17 11.26 -5.24 -4.95
CA SER A 17 12.27 -4.19 -5.13
C SER A 17 13.69 -4.74 -5.06
N TYR A 18 13.96 -5.67 -4.15
CA TYR A 18 15.26 -6.32 -4.02
C TYR A 18 15.63 -7.07 -5.29
N ILE A 19 14.72 -7.91 -5.80
CA ILE A 19 14.95 -8.63 -7.06
C ILE A 19 15.15 -7.64 -8.23
N LEU A 20 14.33 -6.59 -8.30
CA LEU A 20 14.40 -5.56 -9.34
C LEU A 20 15.61 -4.62 -9.20
N ALA A 21 16.20 -4.48 -8.02
CA ALA A 21 17.40 -3.67 -7.83
C ALA A 21 18.67 -4.46 -8.15
N LYS A 22 18.83 -5.62 -7.52
CA LYS A 22 20.10 -6.33 -7.38
C LYS A 22 20.30 -7.44 -8.41
N TYR A 23 19.24 -8.03 -8.94
CA TYR A 23 19.38 -9.14 -9.89
C TYR A 23 19.21 -8.69 -11.34
N THR A 24 19.87 -9.41 -12.25
CA THR A 24 19.74 -9.26 -13.70
C THR A 24 19.02 -10.47 -14.27
N PHE A 25 17.90 -10.26 -14.97
CA PHE A 25 17.14 -11.29 -15.64
C PHE A 25 16.43 -10.75 -16.89
N LYS A 26 16.09 -11.66 -17.82
CA LYS A 26 15.36 -11.27 -19.03
C LYS A 26 13.96 -10.76 -18.65
N GLY A 27 13.61 -9.57 -19.13
CA GLY A 27 12.31 -8.96 -18.84
C GLY A 27 12.26 -8.09 -17.57
N LYS A 28 13.38 -7.91 -16.84
CA LYS A 28 13.46 -7.05 -15.65
C LYS A 28 12.84 -5.65 -15.87
N SER A 29 13.23 -5.00 -16.96
CA SER A 29 12.71 -3.67 -17.31
C SER A 29 11.21 -3.68 -17.57
N PHE A 30 10.70 -4.71 -18.24
CA PHE A 30 9.26 -4.85 -18.46
C PHE A 30 8.49 -5.01 -17.15
N VAL A 31 8.95 -5.87 -16.25
CA VAL A 31 8.31 -6.06 -14.93
C VAL A 31 8.35 -4.76 -14.12
N TYR A 32 9.47 -4.04 -14.13
CA TYR A 32 9.58 -2.75 -13.44
C TYR A 32 8.60 -1.71 -14.02
N ILE A 33 8.55 -1.59 -15.36
CA ILE A 33 7.61 -0.69 -16.04
C ILE A 33 6.15 -1.08 -15.74
N LEU A 34 5.84 -2.37 -15.63
CA LEU A 34 4.50 -2.83 -15.27
C LEU A 34 4.08 -2.34 -13.88
N PHE A 35 4.97 -2.38 -12.89
CA PHE A 35 4.71 -1.77 -11.58
C PHE A 35 4.50 -0.25 -11.69
N LEU A 36 5.34 0.45 -12.46
CA LEU A 36 5.20 1.89 -12.66
C LEU A 36 3.89 2.25 -13.36
N ALA A 37 3.49 1.48 -14.37
CA ALA A 37 2.23 1.66 -15.07
C ALA A 37 1.02 1.55 -14.14
N GLY A 38 1.12 0.72 -13.09
CA GLY A 38 0.09 0.61 -12.06
C GLY A 38 -0.20 1.92 -11.32
N MET A 39 0.79 2.82 -11.19
CA MET A 39 0.59 4.15 -10.60
C MET A 39 -0.22 5.08 -11.52
N MET A 40 -0.22 4.82 -12.83
CA MET A 40 -0.91 5.65 -13.81
C MET A 40 -2.38 5.29 -13.97
N ILE A 41 -2.80 4.15 -13.43
CA ILE A 41 -4.19 3.69 -13.53
C ILE A 41 -5.03 4.41 -12.47
N PRO A 42 -5.98 5.28 -12.85
CA PRO A 42 -6.85 5.94 -11.89
C PRO A 42 -7.79 4.91 -11.23
N ILE A 43 -7.88 4.96 -9.91
CA ILE A 43 -8.79 4.08 -9.13
C ILE A 43 -10.23 4.18 -9.65
N GLN A 44 -10.66 5.38 -10.03
CA GLN A 44 -12.00 5.66 -10.54
C GLN A 44 -12.35 4.83 -11.77
N THR A 45 -11.37 4.52 -12.61
CA THR A 45 -11.57 3.76 -13.85
C THR A 45 -11.82 2.27 -13.57
N VAL A 46 -11.18 1.73 -12.54
CA VAL A 46 -11.20 0.28 -12.26
C VAL A 46 -12.21 -0.11 -11.18
N ILE A 47 -12.76 0.85 -10.43
CA ILE A 47 -13.62 0.55 -9.28
C ILE A 47 -14.91 -0.17 -9.68
N ILE A 48 -15.54 0.23 -10.80
CA ILE A 48 -16.79 -0.39 -11.28
C ILE A 48 -16.57 -1.84 -11.73
N PRO A 49 -15.59 -2.15 -12.61
CA PRO A 49 -15.34 -3.54 -12.99
C PRO A 49 -14.88 -4.41 -11.81
N LEU A 50 -14.14 -3.86 -10.84
CA LEU A 50 -13.78 -4.57 -9.61
C LEU A 50 -15.01 -4.87 -8.75
N ALA A 51 -15.89 -3.88 -8.54
CA ALA A 51 -17.13 -4.05 -7.79
C ALA A 51 -18.00 -5.15 -8.38
N PHE A 52 -18.15 -5.15 -9.71
CA PHE A 52 -18.91 -6.16 -10.41
C PHE A 52 -18.31 -7.56 -10.27
N THR A 53 -16.99 -7.66 -10.40
CA THR A 53 -16.26 -8.94 -10.26
C THR A 53 -16.37 -9.48 -8.83
N PHE A 54 -16.13 -8.64 -7.83
CA PHE A 54 -16.16 -9.04 -6.42
C PHE A 54 -17.60 -9.33 -5.94
N GLY A 55 -18.59 -8.58 -6.46
CA GLY A 55 -20.00 -8.87 -6.22
C GLY A 55 -20.40 -10.24 -6.76
N LYS A 56 -19.98 -10.59 -7.99
CA LYS A 56 -20.23 -11.93 -8.57
C LYS A 56 -19.55 -13.05 -7.78
N LEU A 57 -18.38 -12.81 -7.24
CA LEU A 57 -17.64 -13.78 -6.43
C LEU A 57 -18.15 -13.88 -4.98
N GLY A 58 -19.07 -12.98 -4.57
CA GLY A 58 -19.60 -12.96 -3.21
C GLY A 58 -18.55 -12.57 -2.15
N ILE A 59 -17.51 -11.84 -2.53
CA ILE A 59 -16.38 -11.47 -1.64
C ILE A 59 -16.41 -10.00 -1.21
N VAL A 60 -17.57 -9.36 -1.28
CA VAL A 60 -17.84 -8.07 -0.63
C VAL A 60 -17.93 -8.22 0.87
N ASP A 61 -17.80 -7.12 1.62
CA ASP A 61 -17.76 -7.12 3.09
C ASP A 61 -16.67 -8.05 3.67
N ASN A 62 -15.52 -8.12 3.00
CA ASN A 62 -14.41 -8.98 3.37
C ASN A 62 -13.14 -8.15 3.62
N PHE A 63 -12.73 -8.06 4.88
CA PHE A 63 -11.60 -7.25 5.29
C PHE A 63 -10.25 -7.68 4.66
N PRO A 64 -9.88 -8.98 4.65
CA PRO A 64 -8.71 -9.47 3.93
C PRO A 64 -8.68 -9.10 2.45
N VAL A 65 -9.81 -9.18 1.76
CA VAL A 65 -9.91 -8.81 0.35
C VAL A 65 -9.64 -7.32 0.15
N LEU A 66 -10.15 -6.47 1.03
CA LEU A 66 -9.83 -5.04 1.01
C LEU A 66 -8.36 -4.77 1.25
N VAL A 67 -7.74 -5.46 2.22
CA VAL A 67 -6.29 -5.33 2.47
C VAL A 67 -5.50 -5.68 1.22
N LEU A 68 -5.83 -6.79 0.54
CA LEU A 68 -5.15 -7.19 -0.70
C LEU A 68 -5.35 -6.16 -1.82
N LEU A 69 -6.57 -5.66 -1.99
CA LEU A 69 -6.90 -4.66 -2.99
C LEU A 69 -6.09 -3.37 -2.77
N TYR A 70 -6.11 -2.84 -1.56
CA TYR A 70 -5.32 -1.65 -1.21
C TYR A 70 -3.82 -1.89 -1.38
N SER A 71 -3.33 -3.06 -0.94
CA SER A 71 -1.91 -3.41 -1.07
C SER A 71 -1.47 -3.47 -2.52
N ALA A 72 -2.31 -3.98 -3.43
CA ALA A 72 -2.01 -4.01 -4.86
C ALA A 72 -1.75 -2.61 -5.43
N PHE A 73 -2.56 -1.61 -5.05
CA PHE A 73 -2.32 -0.22 -5.46
C PHE A 73 -1.10 0.41 -4.78
N CYS A 74 -0.84 0.08 -3.51
CA CYS A 74 0.32 0.55 -2.78
C CYS A 74 1.64 -0.04 -3.29
N LEU A 75 1.62 -1.24 -3.88
CA LEU A 75 2.83 -1.92 -4.38
C LEU A 75 3.60 -1.09 -5.40
N SER A 76 2.91 -0.42 -6.31
CA SER A 76 3.55 0.40 -7.36
C SER A 76 4.45 1.48 -6.76
N MET A 77 3.95 2.24 -5.79
CA MET A 77 4.70 3.29 -5.11
C MET A 77 5.84 2.71 -4.26
N THR A 78 5.58 1.61 -3.55
CA THR A 78 6.61 0.94 -2.76
C THR A 78 7.75 0.44 -3.65
N VAL A 79 7.44 -0.25 -4.74
CA VAL A 79 8.45 -0.76 -5.68
C VAL A 79 9.23 0.38 -6.32
N PHE A 80 8.59 1.48 -6.68
CA PHE A 80 9.25 2.64 -7.25
C PHE A 80 10.31 3.22 -6.31
N ILE A 81 9.91 3.57 -5.08
CA ILE A 81 10.80 4.23 -4.11
C ILE A 81 11.89 3.27 -3.63
N VAL A 82 11.51 2.07 -3.22
CA VAL A 82 12.44 1.12 -2.60
C VAL A 82 13.43 0.55 -3.62
N THR A 83 13.01 0.28 -4.87
CA THR A 83 13.94 -0.14 -5.93
C THR A 83 14.96 0.93 -6.22
N GLY A 84 14.53 2.20 -6.29
CA GLY A 84 15.44 3.33 -6.51
C GLY A 84 16.51 3.42 -5.42
N TYR A 85 16.12 3.28 -4.17
CA TYR A 85 17.01 3.30 -3.02
C TYR A 85 17.97 2.09 -3.00
N MET A 86 17.44 0.87 -3.17
CA MET A 86 18.23 -0.37 -3.14
C MET A 86 19.28 -0.43 -4.24
N LYS A 87 19.03 0.20 -5.41
CA LYS A 87 20.05 0.33 -6.46
C LYS A 87 21.26 1.17 -6.05
N GLY A 88 21.10 2.06 -5.09
CA GLY A 88 22.19 2.88 -4.55
C GLY A 88 23.00 2.21 -3.44
N LEU A 89 22.56 1.06 -2.93
CA LEU A 89 23.31 0.32 -1.92
C LEU A 89 24.50 -0.39 -2.58
N PRO A 90 25.71 -0.33 -1.96
CA PRO A 90 26.90 -1.01 -2.46
C PRO A 90 26.69 -2.52 -2.62
N ASP A 91 27.13 -3.07 -3.73
CA ASP A 91 27.01 -4.52 -4.00
C ASP A 91 27.99 -5.35 -3.14
N GLU A 92 29.07 -4.74 -2.70
CA GLU A 92 30.08 -5.33 -1.80
C GLU A 92 29.48 -5.85 -0.48
N LEU A 93 28.38 -5.27 -0.02
CA LEU A 93 27.65 -5.74 1.18
C LEU A 93 27.04 -7.13 0.97
N GLU A 94 26.50 -7.37 -0.22
CA GLU A 94 25.94 -8.68 -0.58
C GLU A 94 27.05 -9.69 -0.85
N GLU A 95 28.10 -9.28 -1.59
CA GLU A 95 29.25 -10.11 -1.90
C GLU A 95 29.96 -10.61 -0.65
N ALA A 96 30.22 -9.71 0.32
CA ALA A 96 30.82 -10.09 1.60
C ALA A 96 29.96 -11.12 2.36
N ALA A 97 28.64 -10.91 2.43
CA ALA A 97 27.75 -11.85 3.10
C ALA A 97 27.70 -13.22 2.42
N VAL A 98 27.73 -13.25 1.07
CA VAL A 98 27.77 -14.50 0.32
C VAL A 98 29.12 -15.24 0.54
N MET A 99 30.23 -14.51 0.64
CA MET A 99 31.54 -15.09 0.98
C MET A 99 31.54 -15.70 2.38
N ASP A 100 30.78 -15.12 3.31
CA ASP A 100 30.54 -15.67 4.66
C ASP A 100 29.53 -16.85 4.66
N GLY A 101 29.06 -17.28 3.52
CA GLY A 101 28.15 -18.42 3.36
C GLY A 101 26.66 -18.08 3.56
N ALA A 102 26.30 -16.79 3.57
CA ALA A 102 24.89 -16.39 3.70
C ALA A 102 24.13 -16.67 2.39
N GLY A 103 22.98 -17.34 2.49
CA GLY A 103 22.05 -17.48 1.37
C GLY A 103 21.28 -16.18 1.10
N HIS A 104 20.73 -16.02 -0.11
CA HIS A 104 20.01 -14.81 -0.55
C HIS A 104 18.91 -14.33 0.39
N GLY A 105 18.19 -15.25 1.05
CA GLY A 105 17.18 -14.89 2.04
C GLY A 105 17.79 -14.21 3.27
N ILE A 106 18.94 -14.71 3.74
CA ILE A 106 19.65 -14.11 4.89
C ILE A 106 20.17 -12.73 4.51
N VAL A 107 20.75 -12.60 3.33
CA VAL A 107 21.22 -11.32 2.78
C VAL A 107 20.07 -10.32 2.74
N PHE A 108 18.93 -10.71 2.17
CA PHE A 108 17.75 -9.84 2.11
C PHE A 108 17.26 -9.41 3.50
N PHE A 109 16.92 -10.38 4.38
CA PHE A 109 16.26 -10.06 5.64
C PHE A 109 17.18 -9.43 6.68
N ARG A 110 18.49 -9.77 6.68
CA ARG A 110 19.43 -9.29 7.71
C ARG A 110 20.28 -8.10 7.29
N ILE A 111 20.43 -7.85 5.99
CA ILE A 111 21.30 -6.78 5.49
C ILE A 111 20.49 -5.77 4.69
N ILE A 112 19.94 -6.16 3.57
CA ILE A 112 19.33 -5.22 2.61
C ILE A 112 18.03 -4.61 3.15
N LEU A 113 17.16 -5.41 3.73
CA LEU A 113 15.89 -4.93 4.29
C LEU A 113 16.10 -3.90 5.42
N PRO A 114 16.95 -4.15 6.44
CA PRO A 114 17.23 -3.14 7.46
C PRO A 114 17.87 -1.86 6.90
N LEU A 115 18.83 -1.97 5.99
CA LEU A 115 19.44 -0.81 5.33
C LEU A 115 18.45 -0.01 4.48
N SER A 116 17.39 -0.66 3.98
CA SER A 116 16.35 -0.03 3.17
C SER A 116 15.20 0.56 3.99
N MET A 117 15.22 0.43 5.33
CA MET A 117 14.17 0.94 6.20
C MET A 117 13.83 2.42 5.97
N PRO A 118 14.77 3.35 5.71
CA PRO A 118 14.44 4.75 5.43
C PRO A 118 13.57 4.90 4.17
N ALA A 119 13.85 4.14 3.13
CA ALA A 119 13.06 4.16 1.89
C ALA A 119 11.68 3.50 2.07
N ILE A 120 11.64 2.40 2.85
CA ILE A 120 10.39 1.71 3.18
C ILE A 120 9.50 2.62 4.03
N ALA A 121 10.06 3.32 5.01
CA ALA A 121 9.33 4.30 5.81
C ALA A 121 8.77 5.43 4.93
N SER A 122 9.57 5.99 4.02
CA SER A 122 9.12 7.01 3.08
C SER A 122 7.96 6.50 2.21
N ALA A 123 8.09 5.31 1.61
CA ALA A 123 7.02 4.70 0.83
C ALA A 123 5.75 4.45 1.67
N SER A 124 5.93 4.03 2.94
CA SER A 124 4.84 3.78 3.87
C SER A 124 4.07 5.04 4.22
N ILE A 125 4.73 6.20 4.35
CA ILE A 125 4.05 7.49 4.59
C ILE A 125 3.13 7.84 3.41
N PHE A 126 3.62 7.74 2.17
CA PHE A 126 2.79 7.99 0.99
C PHE A 126 1.61 7.03 0.89
N ASN A 127 1.86 5.75 1.11
CA ASN A 127 0.83 4.71 1.08
C ASN A 127 -0.17 4.87 2.22
N PHE A 128 0.28 5.30 3.41
CA PHE A 128 -0.59 5.60 4.54
C PHE A 128 -1.59 6.70 4.19
N VAL A 129 -1.11 7.84 3.72
CA VAL A 129 -1.96 8.98 3.36
C VAL A 129 -2.97 8.57 2.27
N SER A 130 -2.51 7.81 1.26
CA SER A 130 -3.37 7.32 0.18
C SER A 130 -4.45 6.36 0.70
N ALA A 131 -4.08 5.37 1.51
CA ALA A 131 -5.01 4.37 2.03
C ALA A 131 -5.95 4.93 3.10
N TRP A 132 -5.46 5.82 3.97
CA TRP A 132 -6.24 6.46 5.04
C TRP A 132 -7.35 7.35 4.49
N ASN A 133 -7.02 8.17 3.48
CA ASN A 133 -7.96 9.11 2.88
C ASN A 133 -8.85 8.47 1.80
N ASN A 134 -8.67 7.18 1.50
CA ASN A 134 -9.43 6.53 0.46
C ASN A 134 -10.89 6.32 0.90
N LEU A 135 -11.80 6.90 0.17
CA LEU A 135 -13.25 6.77 0.36
C LEU A 135 -13.87 5.76 -0.61
N LEU A 136 -13.32 5.65 -1.82
CA LEU A 136 -13.97 4.95 -2.92
C LEU A 136 -14.06 3.43 -2.70
N PHE A 137 -12.97 2.80 -2.29
CA PHE A 137 -12.99 1.35 -2.06
C PHE A 137 -13.95 0.98 -0.92
N PRO A 138 -13.86 1.57 0.28
CA PRO A 138 -14.80 1.23 1.34
C PRO A 138 -16.25 1.52 0.96
N LEU A 139 -16.52 2.60 0.24
CA LEU A 139 -17.88 2.98 -0.18
C LEU A 139 -18.51 1.91 -1.09
N VAL A 140 -17.70 1.27 -1.94
CA VAL A 140 -18.16 0.29 -2.92
C VAL A 140 -18.15 -1.14 -2.39
N PHE A 141 -17.18 -1.47 -1.52
CA PHE A 141 -16.95 -2.85 -1.07
C PHE A 141 -17.41 -3.16 0.34
N ILE A 142 -17.86 -2.14 1.12
CA ILE A 142 -18.37 -2.31 2.47
C ILE A 142 -19.83 -1.89 2.55
N SER A 143 -20.70 -2.85 2.84
CA SER A 143 -22.12 -2.63 3.08
C SER A 143 -22.47 -2.69 4.57
N LYS A 144 -21.70 -3.46 5.36
CA LYS A 144 -21.95 -3.66 6.79
C LYS A 144 -21.49 -2.46 7.62
N ASP A 145 -22.36 -1.93 8.49
CA ASP A 145 -22.04 -0.79 9.35
C ASP A 145 -20.85 -1.04 10.28
N SER A 146 -20.72 -2.27 10.78
CA SER A 146 -19.61 -2.68 11.67
C SER A 146 -18.23 -2.66 11.01
N MET A 147 -18.17 -2.57 9.68
CA MET A 147 -16.92 -2.57 8.91
C MET A 147 -16.59 -1.21 8.30
N LYS A 148 -17.47 -0.22 8.45
CA LYS A 148 -17.26 1.12 7.88
C LYS A 148 -15.96 1.73 8.37
N THR A 149 -15.21 2.29 7.43
CA THR A 149 -14.00 3.08 7.74
C THR A 149 -14.38 4.47 8.23
N ILE A 150 -13.43 5.17 8.85
CA ILE A 150 -13.62 6.56 9.29
C ILE A 150 -14.05 7.44 8.11
N SER A 151 -13.48 7.23 6.92
CA SER A 151 -13.82 8.00 5.71
C SER A 151 -15.30 7.86 5.32
N ILE A 152 -15.88 6.65 5.43
CA ILE A 152 -17.33 6.45 5.21
C ILE A 152 -18.12 7.01 6.39
N GLY A 153 -17.65 6.81 7.62
CA GLY A 153 -18.32 7.31 8.83
C GLY A 153 -18.52 8.81 8.80
N LEU A 154 -17.58 9.57 8.25
CA LEU A 154 -17.72 11.02 8.07
C LEU A 154 -18.93 11.38 7.19
N LEU A 155 -19.27 10.58 6.19
CA LEU A 155 -20.43 10.84 5.33
C LEU A 155 -21.76 10.74 6.07
N SER A 156 -21.83 9.97 7.16
CA SER A 156 -23.08 9.81 7.92
C SER A 156 -23.52 11.09 8.65
N PHE A 157 -22.59 12.05 8.85
CA PHE A 157 -22.92 13.35 9.44
C PHE A 157 -23.45 14.37 8.43
N PHE A 158 -23.40 14.05 7.12
CA PHE A 158 -24.02 14.85 6.07
C PHE A 158 -25.41 14.28 5.78
N GLY A 159 -26.44 14.86 6.38
CA GLY A 159 -27.84 14.51 6.10
C GLY A 159 -28.31 15.11 4.76
N ALA A 160 -29.39 14.53 4.20
CA ALA A 160 -29.96 14.99 2.93
C ALA A 160 -30.51 16.44 3.02
N TYR A 161 -30.93 16.88 4.19
CA TYR A 161 -31.56 18.19 4.41
C TYR A 161 -30.93 19.02 5.54
N THR A 162 -30.21 18.39 6.45
CA THR A 162 -29.53 19.03 7.57
C THR A 162 -28.18 18.38 7.79
N SER A 163 -27.15 19.20 7.96
CA SER A 163 -25.80 18.73 8.31
C SER A 163 -25.48 19.23 9.72
N ASP A 164 -25.05 18.33 10.59
CA ASP A 164 -24.50 18.70 11.89
C ASP A 164 -23.03 19.09 11.71
N TYR A 165 -22.79 20.36 11.39
CA TYR A 165 -21.45 20.90 11.17
C TYR A 165 -20.55 20.75 12.40
N GLY A 166 -21.10 20.78 13.62
CA GLY A 166 -20.33 20.57 14.83
C GLY A 166 -19.79 19.16 14.93
N ALA A 167 -20.65 18.17 14.69
CA ALA A 167 -20.25 16.76 14.65
C ALA A 167 -19.27 16.46 13.51
N VAL A 168 -19.50 17.03 12.31
CA VAL A 168 -18.59 16.91 11.17
C VAL A 168 -17.19 17.42 11.52
N MET A 169 -17.09 18.64 12.07
CA MET A 169 -15.80 19.24 12.43
C MET A 169 -15.09 18.44 13.52
N ALA A 170 -15.81 17.96 14.53
CA ALA A 170 -15.26 17.12 15.58
C ALA A 170 -14.72 15.79 15.01
N ALA A 171 -15.47 15.14 14.12
CA ALA A 171 -15.08 13.89 13.50
C ALA A 171 -13.87 14.05 12.55
N ILE A 172 -13.80 15.16 11.79
CA ILE A 172 -12.63 15.52 10.99
C ILE A 172 -11.42 15.74 11.92
N GLY A 173 -11.58 16.48 13.02
CA GLY A 173 -10.53 16.71 14.01
C GLY A 173 -9.92 15.42 14.54
N VAL A 174 -10.76 14.42 14.86
CA VAL A 174 -10.30 13.09 15.29
C VAL A 174 -9.63 12.33 14.16
N SER A 175 -10.14 12.43 12.92
CA SER A 175 -9.61 11.70 11.77
C SER A 175 -8.23 12.18 11.30
N ILE A 176 -7.84 13.41 11.65
CA ILE A 176 -6.53 13.99 11.32
C ILE A 176 -5.42 13.52 12.27
N ILE A 177 -5.76 13.06 13.48
CA ILE A 177 -4.75 12.66 14.48
C ILE A 177 -3.78 11.58 13.96
N PRO A 178 -4.24 10.45 13.40
CA PRO A 178 -3.32 9.41 12.91
C PRO A 178 -2.36 9.88 11.80
N PRO A 179 -2.79 10.67 10.79
CA PRO A 179 -1.87 11.24 9.80
C PRO A 179 -0.81 12.18 10.37
N ILE A 180 -1.10 12.89 11.47
CA ILE A 180 -0.12 13.79 12.11
C ILE A 180 0.95 13.01 12.89
N ILE A 181 0.58 11.86 13.46
CA ILE A 181 1.48 11.03 14.26
C ILE A 181 2.41 10.17 13.39
N MET A 182 1.98 9.83 12.15
CA MET A 182 2.74 9.01 11.20
C MET A 182 3.93 9.75 10.59
#